data_c1e80ffe20eb9b0c95a6c3cfa1d30837
#
_entry.id   c1e80ffe20eb9b0c95a6c3cfa1d30837
#
_cell.length_a   1.000
_cell.length_b   1.000
_cell.length_c   1.000
_cell.angle_alpha   90.00
_cell.angle_beta   90.00
_cell.angle_gamma   90.00
#
_symmetry.space_group_name_H-M   'P 1'
#
loop_
_entity.id
_entity.type
_entity.pdbx_description
1 polymer ?
#
loop_
_entity_poly.entity_id
_entity_poly.type
_entity_poly.pdbx_seq_one_letter_code
_entity_poly.pdbx_strand_id
1 'polypeptide(L)'
;MSLIKYNPRTLRTFTTNNLFDDLFNDRFFNNDATVGKSFTPQVDISETDKAFELSFAIPGIKKEEIKIDLNEGQLIVSGERKFEEKKDEKNFHTVETRYGSFSRSFHLPDNIDAGKVEAQYENGLLNISIPKDEKKIQKKTIAIK
;
A
#
# COMPACT_ATOMS: atom_id res chain seq x y z
N MET A 1 -27.55 -32.83 31.75
CA MET A 1 -26.17 -32.49 31.34
C MET A 1 -26.20 -31.40 30.28
N SER A 2 -25.75 -30.23 30.64
CA SER A 2 -25.60 -29.16 29.68
C SER A 2 -24.23 -29.27 29.06
N LEU A 3 -24.18 -29.43 27.74
CA LEU A 3 -22.93 -29.34 26.96
C LEU A 3 -22.55 -27.88 26.84
N ILE A 4 -21.48 -27.49 27.51
CA ILE A 4 -20.87 -26.17 27.35
C ILE A 4 -20.09 -26.19 26.02
N LYS A 5 -20.59 -25.44 25.06
CA LYS A 5 -19.88 -25.24 23.80
C LYS A 5 -18.63 -24.41 24.05
N TYR A 6 -17.49 -25.08 24.10
CA TYR A 6 -16.21 -24.39 24.23
C TYR A 6 -15.94 -23.63 22.93
N ASN A 7 -15.93 -22.30 23.01
CA ASN A 7 -15.50 -21.45 21.91
C ASN A 7 -14.07 -21.02 22.21
N PRO A 8 -13.08 -21.64 21.58
CA PRO A 8 -11.71 -21.20 21.76
C PRO A 8 -11.61 -19.79 21.20
N ARG A 9 -11.58 -18.81 22.10
CA ARG A 9 -11.07 -17.50 21.71
C ARG A 9 -9.64 -17.73 21.25
N THR A 10 -9.42 -17.63 19.97
CA THR A 10 -8.08 -17.59 19.42
C THR A 10 -7.31 -16.52 20.15
N LEU A 11 -6.40 -16.93 21.02
CA LEU A 11 -5.38 -16.04 21.55
C LEU A 11 -4.67 -15.46 20.34
N ARG A 12 -4.89 -14.20 20.05
CA ARG A 12 -4.04 -13.46 19.12
C ARG A 12 -2.68 -13.41 19.77
N THR A 13 -1.81 -14.26 19.31
CA THR A 13 -0.39 -14.17 19.64
C THR A 13 0.09 -12.84 19.06
N PHE A 14 0.42 -11.93 19.95
CA PHE A 14 1.13 -10.70 19.60
C PHE A 14 2.55 -11.10 19.17
N THR A 15 2.68 -11.46 17.91
CA THR A 15 4.00 -11.54 17.31
C THR A 15 4.33 -10.16 16.75
N THR A 16 5.55 -9.73 16.94
CA THR A 16 6.11 -8.44 16.53
C THR A 16 5.96 -8.17 15.02
N ASN A 17 5.62 -9.17 14.24
CA ASN A 17 5.31 -9.05 12.82
C ASN A 17 3.93 -8.40 12.57
N ASN A 18 3.06 -8.35 13.59
CA ASN A 18 1.73 -7.74 13.45
C ASN A 18 1.74 -6.22 13.59
N LEU A 19 2.86 -5.62 13.99
CA LEU A 19 2.95 -4.16 14.06
C LEU A 19 2.90 -3.54 12.67
N PHE A 20 3.43 -4.22 11.67
CA PHE A 20 3.29 -3.84 10.27
C PHE A 20 1.89 -4.12 9.75
N ASP A 21 1.29 -5.24 10.10
CA ASP A 21 -0.09 -5.56 9.73
C ASP A 21 -1.09 -4.58 10.34
N ASP A 22 -0.93 -4.17 11.57
CA ASP A 22 -1.79 -3.18 12.21
C ASP A 22 -1.55 -1.75 11.69
N LEU A 23 -0.33 -1.43 11.28
CA LEU A 23 -0.01 -0.14 10.68
C LEU A 23 -0.55 -0.02 9.25
N PHE A 24 -0.57 -1.14 8.53
CA PHE A 24 -0.98 -1.23 7.13
C PHE A 24 -2.35 -1.88 6.95
N ASN A 25 -2.95 -2.43 8.03
CA ASN A 25 -4.22 -3.10 7.96
C ASN A 25 -5.36 -2.21 8.47
N ASP A 26 -6.34 -2.12 7.66
CA ASP A 26 -7.78 -1.90 7.88
C ASP A 26 -8.27 -0.63 8.59
N ARG A 27 -7.55 0.01 9.48
CA ARG A 27 -8.10 1.20 10.14
C ARG A 27 -7.97 2.49 9.33
N PHE A 28 -7.05 2.51 8.39
CA PHE A 28 -6.90 3.64 7.48
C PHE A 28 -7.66 3.47 6.15
N PHE A 29 -8.12 2.26 5.86
CA PHE A 29 -8.74 1.96 4.57
C PHE A 29 -10.26 1.77 4.63
N ASN A 30 -10.85 1.76 5.82
CA ASN A 30 -12.29 1.57 6.00
C ASN A 30 -13.04 2.89 6.21
N ASN A 31 -12.61 3.96 5.59
CA ASN A 31 -13.41 5.16 5.55
C ASN A 31 -13.88 5.44 4.12
N ASP A 32 -15.14 5.22 3.97
CA ASP A 32 -16.04 5.67 2.93
C ASP A 32 -16.39 4.68 1.82
N ALA A 33 -17.51 4.07 2.07
CA ALA A 33 -18.52 3.80 1.08
C ALA A 33 -19.02 5.09 0.39
N THR A 34 -18.13 5.87 -0.19
CA THR A 34 -18.55 6.85 -1.18
C THR A 34 -18.65 6.15 -2.52
N VAL A 35 -19.86 6.08 -2.97
CA VAL A 35 -20.40 5.63 -4.23
C VAL A 35 -19.65 6.30 -5.40
N GLY A 36 -18.41 5.91 -5.61
CA GLY A 36 -17.62 6.23 -6.77
C GLY A 36 -16.94 4.95 -7.23
N LYS A 37 -16.90 4.74 -8.52
CA LYS A 37 -16.13 3.63 -9.10
C LYS A 37 -14.68 3.76 -8.67
N SER A 38 -14.32 3.13 -7.57
CA SER A 38 -12.96 3.10 -7.04
C SER A 38 -12.45 1.67 -7.02
N PHE A 39 -11.19 1.49 -7.24
CA PHE A 39 -10.53 0.22 -7.05
C PHE A 39 -9.29 0.39 -6.17
N THR A 40 -8.90 -0.68 -5.50
CA THR A 40 -7.71 -0.68 -4.66
C THR A 40 -6.63 -1.50 -5.34
N PRO A 41 -5.55 -0.88 -5.84
CA PRO A 41 -4.45 -1.62 -6.41
C PRO A 41 -3.74 -2.42 -5.33
N GLN A 42 -3.26 -3.59 -5.71
CA GLN A 42 -2.42 -4.40 -4.84
C GLN A 42 -1.03 -3.76 -4.72
N VAL A 43 -0.46 -3.85 -3.54
CA VAL A 43 0.87 -3.34 -3.26
C VAL A 43 1.67 -4.37 -2.47
N ASP A 44 2.88 -4.61 -2.90
CA ASP A 44 3.88 -5.37 -2.17
C ASP A 44 4.85 -4.39 -1.52
N ILE A 45 5.10 -4.56 -0.25
CA ILE A 45 6.01 -3.70 0.52
C ILE A 45 7.12 -4.56 1.07
N SER A 46 8.34 -4.19 0.76
CA SER A 46 9.54 -4.82 1.29
C SER A 46 10.44 -3.80 1.96
N GLU A 47 11.24 -4.26 2.89
CA GLU A 47 12.21 -3.46 3.62
C GLU A 47 13.58 -4.11 3.51
N THR A 48 14.56 -3.33 3.14
CA THR A 48 15.98 -3.69 3.20
C THR A 48 16.68 -2.86 4.28
N ASP A 49 17.96 -3.14 4.53
CA ASP A 49 18.75 -2.33 5.46
C ASP A 49 18.89 -0.87 5.01
N LYS A 50 18.73 -0.61 3.71
CA LYS A 50 18.97 0.69 3.08
C LYS A 50 17.72 1.43 2.64
N ALA A 51 16.63 0.74 2.34
CA ALA A 51 15.44 1.36 1.76
C ALA A 51 14.17 0.57 2.06
N PHE A 52 13.04 1.26 1.97
CA PHE A 52 11.72 0.66 1.80
C PHE A 52 11.38 0.64 0.31
N GLU A 53 10.82 -0.45 -0.15
CA GLU A 53 10.40 -0.61 -1.54
C GLU A 53 8.93 -0.97 -1.62
N LEU A 54 8.18 -0.19 -2.37
CA LEU A 54 6.76 -0.41 -2.62
C LEU A 54 6.58 -0.73 -4.10
N SER A 55 5.88 -1.82 -4.40
CA SER A 55 5.55 -2.23 -5.76
C SER A 55 4.04 -2.31 -5.92
N PHE A 56 3.49 -1.45 -6.76
CA PHE A 56 2.05 -1.39 -7.05
C PHE A 56 1.75 -2.08 -8.37
N ALA A 57 0.82 -3.01 -8.37
CA ALA A 57 0.29 -3.61 -9.58
C ALA A 57 -0.88 -2.76 -10.11
N ILE A 58 -0.58 -1.90 -11.08
CA ILE A 58 -1.54 -0.97 -11.68
C ILE A 58 -1.50 -1.02 -13.22
N PRO A 59 -1.69 -2.18 -13.84
CA PRO A 59 -1.70 -2.28 -15.29
C PRO A 59 -2.87 -1.50 -15.90
N GLY A 60 -2.66 -0.98 -17.11
CA GLY A 60 -3.70 -0.27 -17.85
C GLY A 60 -3.86 1.20 -17.47
N ILE A 61 -2.93 1.78 -16.72
CA ILE A 61 -2.88 3.21 -16.39
C ILE A 61 -1.68 3.82 -17.12
N LYS A 62 -1.85 5.02 -17.63
CA LYS A 62 -0.73 5.76 -18.20
C LYS A 62 0.10 6.41 -17.09
N LYS A 63 1.40 6.53 -17.33
CA LYS A 63 2.32 7.16 -16.39
C LYS A 63 1.86 8.57 -15.96
N GLU A 64 1.30 9.32 -16.88
CA GLU A 64 0.82 10.69 -16.66
C GLU A 64 -0.44 10.76 -15.79
N GLU A 65 -1.13 9.64 -15.62
CA GLU A 65 -2.33 9.53 -14.79
C GLU A 65 -2.03 9.07 -13.36
N ILE A 66 -0.75 8.81 -13.06
CA ILE A 66 -0.29 8.43 -11.72
C ILE A 66 0.32 9.65 -11.04
N LYS A 67 -0.14 9.93 -9.84
CA LYS A 67 0.37 11.00 -8.99
C LYS A 67 0.92 10.42 -7.70
N ILE A 68 2.11 10.88 -7.33
CA ILE A 68 2.79 10.50 -6.09
C ILE A 68 3.08 11.78 -5.32
N ASP A 69 2.54 11.88 -4.13
CA ASP A 69 2.77 12.99 -3.22
C ASP A 69 3.40 12.47 -1.92
N LEU A 70 4.40 13.17 -1.44
CA LEU A 70 4.99 12.95 -0.13
C LEU A 70 4.82 14.20 0.70
N ASN A 71 4.05 14.10 1.75
CA ASN A 71 3.73 15.22 2.63
C ASN A 71 3.72 14.77 4.09
N GLU A 72 4.49 15.45 4.93
CA GLU A 72 4.52 15.25 6.38
C GLU A 72 4.69 13.77 6.80
N GLY A 73 5.57 13.04 6.13
CA GLY A 73 5.80 11.61 6.41
C GLY A 73 4.71 10.69 5.89
N GLN A 74 3.81 11.19 5.06
CA GLN A 74 2.77 10.40 4.42
C GLN A 74 3.01 10.33 2.90
N LEU A 75 3.14 9.14 2.39
CA LEU A 75 3.21 8.87 0.96
C LEU A 75 1.80 8.60 0.42
N ILE A 76 1.38 9.36 -0.56
CA ILE A 76 0.08 9.22 -1.21
C ILE A 76 0.30 8.88 -2.67
N VAL A 77 -0.22 7.75 -3.11
CA VAL A 77 -0.21 7.32 -4.50
C VAL A 77 -1.63 7.27 -5.01
N SER A 78 -1.91 8.04 -6.03
CA SER A 78 -3.24 8.15 -6.62
C SER A 78 -3.21 8.08 -8.14
N GLY A 79 -4.32 7.74 -8.72
CA GLY A 79 -4.47 7.67 -10.16
C GLY A 79 -5.87 7.27 -10.59
N GLU A 80 -6.08 7.18 -11.90
CA GLU A 80 -7.34 6.79 -12.48
C GLU A 80 -7.12 5.80 -13.62
N ARG A 81 -7.84 4.68 -13.56
CA ARG A 81 -7.94 3.72 -14.67
C ARG A 81 -9.24 3.97 -15.41
N LYS A 82 -9.11 4.49 -16.62
CA LYS A 82 -10.26 4.79 -17.47
C LYS A 82 -10.68 3.58 -18.29
N PHE A 83 -11.99 3.39 -18.38
CA PHE A 83 -12.56 2.46 -19.35
C PHE A 83 -12.56 3.15 -20.72
N GLU A 84 -11.86 2.58 -21.71
CA GLU A 84 -11.89 3.10 -23.06
C GLU A 84 -13.18 2.64 -23.77
N GLU A 85 -14.08 3.57 -24.02
CA GLU A 85 -15.36 3.31 -24.71
C GLU A 85 -15.20 2.84 -26.16
N LYS A 86 -14.02 3.02 -26.76
CA LYS A 86 -13.72 2.52 -28.11
C LYS A 86 -13.79 1.00 -28.26
N LYS A 87 -13.98 0.27 -27.17
CA LYS A 87 -14.23 -1.16 -27.14
C LYS A 87 -15.73 -1.50 -27.26
N ASP A 88 -16.60 -0.52 -27.44
CA ASP A 88 -18.04 -0.71 -27.52
C ASP A 88 -18.51 -1.52 -28.74
N GLU A 89 -17.68 -1.71 -29.75
CA GLU A 89 -17.95 -2.62 -30.87
C GLU A 89 -17.81 -4.10 -30.51
N LYS A 90 -17.29 -4.40 -29.31
CA LYS A 90 -17.17 -5.77 -28.82
C LYS A 90 -18.23 -6.05 -27.76
N ASN A 91 -19.02 -7.06 -27.99
CA ASN A 91 -19.93 -7.59 -26.97
C ASN A 91 -19.13 -8.34 -25.92
N PHE A 92 -18.91 -7.71 -24.75
CA PHE A 92 -18.29 -8.40 -23.62
C PHE A 92 -19.34 -9.25 -22.90
N HIS A 93 -19.07 -10.53 -22.72
CA HIS A 93 -19.91 -11.42 -21.92
C HIS A 93 -19.67 -11.22 -20.42
N THR A 94 -18.45 -10.87 -20.04
CA THR A 94 -18.07 -10.63 -18.64
C THR A 94 -16.97 -9.57 -18.60
N VAL A 95 -17.12 -8.60 -17.67
CA VAL A 95 -16.10 -7.61 -17.38
C VAL A 95 -15.77 -7.71 -15.89
N GLU A 96 -14.60 -8.24 -15.56
CA GLU A 96 -14.12 -8.41 -14.19
C GLU A 96 -13.07 -7.36 -13.81
N THR A 97 -12.51 -6.65 -14.79
CA THR A 97 -11.53 -5.59 -14.53
C THR A 97 -12.21 -4.41 -13.87
N ARG A 98 -11.63 -3.96 -12.75
CA ARG A 98 -12.12 -2.80 -12.03
C ARG A 98 -11.51 -1.53 -12.60
N TYR A 99 -12.36 -0.59 -12.94
CA TYR A 99 -11.99 0.73 -13.43
C TYR A 99 -12.35 1.80 -12.40
N GLY A 100 -11.78 2.97 -12.53
CA GLY A 100 -12.06 4.12 -11.69
C GLY A 100 -10.81 4.69 -11.05
N SER A 101 -10.98 5.57 -10.08
CA SER A 101 -9.91 6.20 -9.35
C SER A 101 -9.42 5.33 -8.19
N PHE A 102 -8.17 5.48 -7.84
CA PHE A 102 -7.60 4.92 -6.63
C PHE A 102 -6.78 5.96 -5.88
N SER A 103 -6.68 5.78 -4.59
CA SER A 103 -5.78 6.52 -3.73
C SER A 103 -5.31 5.61 -2.61
N ARG A 104 -4.00 5.48 -2.47
CA ARG A 104 -3.35 4.69 -1.41
C ARG A 104 -2.44 5.61 -0.62
N SER A 105 -2.52 5.52 0.68
CA SER A 105 -1.77 6.36 1.60
C SER A 105 -0.98 5.48 2.60
N PHE A 106 0.28 5.81 2.80
CA PHE A 106 1.18 5.07 3.68
C PHE A 106 1.91 6.04 4.61
N HIS A 107 1.91 5.75 5.90
CA HIS A 107 2.78 6.44 6.83
C HIS A 107 4.21 5.90 6.72
N LEU A 108 5.14 6.80 6.53
CA LEU A 108 6.56 6.49 6.49
C LEU A 108 7.20 6.77 7.85
N PRO A 109 8.16 5.94 8.27
CA PRO A 109 8.91 6.20 9.49
C PRO A 109 9.79 7.44 9.33
N ASP A 110 10.22 8.02 10.45
CA ASP A 110 11.02 9.26 10.47
C ASP A 110 12.44 9.09 9.93
N ASN A 111 12.92 7.86 9.82
CA ASN A 111 14.28 7.53 9.40
C ASN A 111 14.44 7.39 7.89
N ILE A 112 13.68 8.12 7.12
CA ILE A 112 13.77 8.13 5.66
C ILE A 112 14.41 9.42 5.13
N ASP A 113 15.04 9.33 3.97
CA ASP A 113 15.50 10.48 3.20
C ASP A 113 14.47 10.85 2.13
N ALA A 114 13.60 11.79 2.46
CA ALA A 114 12.51 12.22 1.59
C ALA A 114 13.01 12.86 0.27
N GLY A 115 14.21 13.40 0.28
CA GLY A 115 14.81 14.03 -0.91
C GLY A 115 15.34 13.04 -1.95
N LYS A 116 15.46 11.78 -1.59
CA LYS A 116 15.98 10.72 -2.46
C LYS A 116 14.96 9.65 -2.83
N VAL A 117 13.70 9.94 -2.65
CA VAL A 117 12.62 9.03 -3.08
C VAL A 117 12.58 8.98 -4.60
N GLU A 118 12.62 7.78 -5.15
CA GLU A 118 12.56 7.52 -6.57
C GLU A 118 11.35 6.66 -6.93
N ALA A 119 10.76 6.91 -8.08
CA ALA A 119 9.64 6.13 -8.59
C ALA A 119 9.88 5.76 -10.06
N GLN A 120 9.65 4.51 -10.39
CA GLN A 120 9.74 3.99 -11.75
C GLN A 120 8.46 3.22 -12.11
N TYR A 121 7.90 3.53 -13.27
CA TYR A 121 6.74 2.84 -13.79
C TYR A 121 7.10 2.10 -15.08
N GLU A 122 6.97 0.78 -15.03
CA GLU A 122 7.29 -0.09 -16.16
C GLU A 122 6.42 -1.35 -16.12
N ASN A 123 5.92 -1.77 -17.29
CA ASN A 123 5.13 -2.99 -17.46
C ASN A 123 3.91 -3.10 -16.52
N GLY A 124 3.28 -1.99 -16.18
CA GLY A 124 2.14 -1.97 -15.27
C GLY A 124 2.50 -2.06 -13.78
N LEU A 125 3.78 -2.02 -13.45
CA LEU A 125 4.29 -1.98 -12.08
C LEU A 125 4.87 -0.62 -11.77
N LEU A 126 4.36 0.01 -10.72
CA LEU A 126 4.94 1.22 -10.14
C LEU A 126 5.82 0.81 -8.96
N ASN A 127 7.11 0.96 -9.12
CA ASN A 127 8.07 0.70 -8.06
C ASN A 127 8.52 2.03 -7.44
N ILE A 128 8.39 2.15 -6.14
CA ILE A 128 8.80 3.32 -5.37
C ILE A 128 9.89 2.89 -4.38
N SER A 129 11.05 3.48 -4.48
CA SER A 129 12.16 3.28 -3.56
C SER A 129 12.29 4.47 -2.62
N ILE A 130 12.28 4.20 -1.33
CA ILE A 130 12.36 5.19 -0.27
C ILE A 130 13.60 4.90 0.56
N PRO A 131 14.72 5.57 0.27
CA PRO A 131 15.96 5.34 1.01
C PRO A 131 15.82 5.74 2.48
N LYS A 132 16.46 4.97 3.33
CA LYS A 132 16.62 5.31 4.74
C LYS A 132 17.69 6.38 4.90
N ASP A 133 17.48 7.29 5.82
CA ASP A 133 18.49 8.28 6.16
C ASP A 133 19.53 7.64 7.11
N GLU A 134 20.72 7.45 6.63
CA GLU A 134 21.81 6.84 7.40
C GLU A 134 22.12 7.60 8.69
N LYS A 135 21.90 8.92 8.70
CA LYS A 135 22.10 9.77 9.88
C LYS A 135 21.03 9.57 10.94
N LYS A 136 19.84 9.07 10.54
CA LYS A 136 18.69 8.84 11.42
C LYS A 136 18.59 7.37 11.85
N ILE A 137 19.36 6.47 11.27
CA ILE A 137 19.43 5.08 11.69
C ILE A 137 20.27 5.01 12.97
N GLN A 138 19.63 5.20 14.09
CA GLN A 138 20.27 5.04 15.40
C GLN A 138 20.07 3.60 15.90
N LYS A 139 20.95 2.72 15.49
CA LYS A 139 21.10 1.42 16.15
C LYS A 139 21.94 1.62 17.40
N LYS A 140 21.29 1.82 18.53
CA LYS A 140 21.97 1.94 19.82
C LYS A 140 21.96 0.60 20.55
N THR A 141 23.12 0.01 20.71
CA THR A 141 23.29 -1.16 21.59
C THR A 141 23.47 -0.67 23.01
N ILE A 142 22.58 -1.09 23.91
CA ILE A 142 22.65 -0.73 25.32
C ILE A 142 23.41 -1.85 26.06
N ALA A 143 24.51 -1.48 26.71
CA ALA A 143 25.24 -2.40 27.58
C ALA A 143 24.47 -2.57 28.90
N ILE A 144 24.34 -3.81 29.33
CA ILE A 144 23.73 -4.16 30.61
C ILE A 144 24.82 -3.97 31.69
N LYS A 145 24.50 -3.16 32.68
CA LYS A 145 25.33 -3.00 33.85
C LYS A 145 25.09 -4.12 34.85
#